data_4426c5799d18101ef9a7051d80378ce1
#
_entry.id   4426c5799d18101ef9a7051d80378ce1
#
_cell.length_a   1.000
_cell.length_b   1.000
_cell.length_c   1.000
_cell.angle_alpha   90.00
_cell.angle_beta   90.00
_cell.angle_gamma   90.00
#
_symmetry.space_group_name_H-M   'P 1'
#
loop_
_entity.id
_entity.type
_entity.pdbx_description
1 polymer ?
#
loop_
_entity_poly.entity_id
_entity_poly.type
_entity_poly.pdbx_seq_one_letter_code
_entity_poly.pdbx_strand_id
1 'polypeptide(L)'
;MTSRIVSRPIGVLTAALFLGITGCERDVSMLEPAPFPTDPEVFLDDFGPGVDYDAFAGSKVTALDISFVVTYEGFRSLQFTVPNFGDPEGSFAGGAFTSGGERDLTGYNALEFWAKASMPATLGLAGIGNDNTGTSIYGAQVTNLPLTTIWERYVVPIPLPEKLAMERGLFEVASGPMEELGYEIWIDEVQFVNDPTITNPRPAIRSQDVSTTVGATVNVDGTVVTYDADGREVTVQASPYYFTFGSSDAGVATVAEDGTITVVGTGTATVTATLGSVAADGAVTVTAVEGPSGAAPTPTRPAEDVISLFSNAYMNVFVDRWAADFDPATVEDVVIDGSDTKLYTNLGFAVVEFTSEQIDATAMTGFHMDVWTFDSSDFKIKLVDFGPDGEFGGGDDSEHEVTLNEGTTPAMTTGAWSVLDIPLSDFVGLTGRTNLAQLIISGASSTVYVDNVYFYTEDGGGDPTEPAVAAPTPTVPEADVISMFSNAYTDVLVDTWSVDFDQADVEDVQVQGDDTKLYTNLVFAIAEATTQPIDATAMTDFHVDIWTAD
;
A
#
# COMPACT_ATOMS: atom_id res chain seq x y z
N MET A 1 3.83 25.56 92.79
CA MET A 1 4.98 25.15 93.60
C MET A 1 5.85 24.28 92.72
N THR A 2 6.79 24.89 92.11
CA THR A 2 8.25 24.85 92.28
C THR A 2 8.84 23.43 92.50
N SER A 3 9.58 22.93 91.50
CA SER A 3 11.00 22.62 91.71
C SER A 3 11.67 22.31 90.33
N ARG A 4 12.73 23.04 90.09
CA ARG A 4 13.72 22.78 89.02
C ARG A 4 14.68 21.70 89.52
N ILE A 5 15.01 20.76 88.60
CA ILE A 5 16.28 20.00 88.79
C ILE A 5 17.00 20.07 87.40
N VAL A 6 18.19 20.64 87.50
CA VAL A 6 19.21 20.72 86.48
C VAL A 6 20.01 19.44 86.46
N SER A 7 20.17 18.76 85.38
CA SER A 7 21.20 17.74 85.17
C SER A 7 21.99 17.94 83.90
N ARG A 8 23.29 17.96 84.03
CA ARG A 8 24.34 18.18 83.07
C ARG A 8 24.45 17.01 82.09
N PRO A 9 24.83 17.28 80.81
CA PRO A 9 25.07 16.18 79.90
C PRO A 9 26.47 15.57 80.07
N ILE A 10 26.54 14.29 80.06
CA ILE A 10 27.77 13.49 79.90
C ILE A 10 28.00 13.28 78.46
N GLY A 11 29.06 13.86 77.91
CA GLY A 11 29.50 13.65 76.57
C GLY A 11 30.12 12.26 76.38
N VAL A 12 29.51 11.46 75.54
CA VAL A 12 30.11 10.22 75.02
C VAL A 12 30.73 10.55 73.67
N LEU A 13 32.04 10.53 73.60
CA LEU A 13 32.84 10.74 72.40
C LEU A 13 32.84 9.39 71.62
N THR A 14 31.98 9.22 70.64
CA THR A 14 32.01 8.09 69.74
C THR A 14 32.99 8.40 68.59
N ALA A 15 34.16 7.81 68.61
CA ALA A 15 35.12 7.83 67.53
C ALA A 15 34.58 6.98 66.38
N ALA A 16 34.06 7.60 65.33
CA ALA A 16 33.70 6.90 64.06
C ALA A 16 35.01 6.61 63.29
N LEU A 17 35.38 5.35 63.25
CA LEU A 17 36.45 4.84 62.41
C LEU A 17 35.95 4.83 60.99
N PHE A 18 36.28 5.84 60.15
CA PHE A 18 36.12 5.80 58.72
C PHE A 18 37.15 4.80 58.14
N LEU A 19 36.72 3.57 57.85
CA LEU A 19 37.43 2.73 56.90
C LEU A 19 37.16 3.33 55.51
N GLY A 20 38.14 4.04 54.97
CA GLY A 20 38.17 4.43 53.57
C GLY A 20 38.25 3.16 52.72
N ILE A 21 37.12 2.74 52.17
CA ILE A 21 37.09 1.79 51.05
C ILE A 21 37.55 2.62 49.84
N THR A 22 38.86 2.64 49.58
CA THR A 22 39.37 3.02 48.27
C THR A 22 38.97 1.90 47.32
N GLY A 23 37.70 1.94 46.86
CA GLY A 23 37.32 1.22 45.65
C GLY A 23 38.22 1.77 44.52
N CYS A 24 39.02 0.93 43.94
CA CYS A 24 39.60 1.28 42.63
C CYS A 24 38.45 1.48 41.68
N GLU A 25 37.99 2.74 41.53
CA GLU A 25 37.20 3.11 40.38
C GLU A 25 38.10 2.92 39.14
N ARG A 26 37.93 1.79 38.50
CA ARG A 26 38.55 1.54 37.19
C ARG A 26 37.90 2.50 36.21
N ASP A 27 38.67 3.40 35.67
CA ASP A 27 38.19 4.28 34.61
C ASP A 27 37.87 3.42 33.38
N VAL A 28 36.56 3.14 33.21
CA VAL A 28 36.05 2.32 32.12
C VAL A 28 35.97 3.09 30.78
N SER A 29 36.14 4.43 30.82
CA SER A 29 36.09 5.28 29.62
C SER A 29 37.28 5.05 28.65
N MET A 30 38.32 4.39 29.13
CA MET A 30 39.54 4.06 28.35
C MET A 30 39.58 2.57 27.93
N LEU A 31 38.56 1.79 28.26
CA LEU A 31 38.48 0.41 27.80
C LEU A 31 37.89 0.38 26.39
N GLU A 32 38.61 -0.23 25.47
CA GLU A 32 37.99 -0.58 24.18
C GLU A 32 36.86 -1.58 24.44
N PRO A 33 35.72 -1.46 23.74
CA PRO A 33 34.68 -2.48 23.79
C PRO A 33 35.28 -3.85 23.51
N ALA A 34 34.85 -4.87 24.25
CA ALA A 34 35.25 -6.23 23.93
C ALA A 34 34.77 -6.58 22.51
N PRO A 35 35.62 -7.21 21.68
CA PRO A 35 35.16 -7.67 20.37
C PRO A 35 34.02 -8.68 20.53
N PHE A 36 33.10 -8.70 19.59
CA PHE A 36 32.05 -9.70 19.54
C PHE A 36 32.65 -11.10 19.37
N PRO A 37 32.01 -12.15 19.91
CA PRO A 37 32.42 -13.54 19.67
C PRO A 37 32.42 -13.86 18.15
N THR A 38 33.42 -14.61 17.72
CA THR A 38 33.56 -15.09 16.32
C THR A 38 33.20 -16.57 16.21
N ASP A 39 32.40 -17.08 17.10
CA ASP A 39 32.01 -18.49 17.18
C ASP A 39 31.21 -18.90 15.94
N PRO A 40 31.65 -19.88 15.14
CA PRO A 40 30.97 -20.32 13.93
C PRO A 40 29.83 -21.31 14.20
N GLU A 41 29.80 -21.95 15.38
CA GLU A 41 28.92 -23.08 15.65
C GLU A 41 27.47 -22.62 15.87
N VAL A 42 26.55 -23.24 15.14
CA VAL A 42 25.11 -23.14 15.38
C VAL A 42 24.59 -24.42 16.02
N PHE A 43 24.87 -25.55 15.39
CA PHE A 43 24.56 -26.87 15.91
C PHE A 43 25.54 -27.90 15.34
N LEU A 44 26.24 -28.60 16.23
CA LEU A 44 27.02 -29.79 15.93
C LEU A 44 26.35 -31.00 16.63
N ASP A 45 26.90 -31.49 17.75
CA ASP A 45 26.23 -32.45 18.65
C ASP A 45 25.28 -31.79 19.68
N ASP A 46 25.34 -30.47 19.80
CA ASP A 46 24.50 -29.65 20.68
C ASP A 46 24.39 -28.22 20.10
N PHE A 47 23.51 -27.42 20.64
CA PHE A 47 23.46 -26.00 20.28
C PHE A 47 24.78 -25.31 20.59
N GLY A 48 25.27 -24.52 19.65
CA GLY A 48 26.43 -23.67 19.85
C GLY A 48 26.27 -22.70 21.03
N PRO A 49 27.37 -22.08 21.50
CA PRO A 49 27.31 -21.18 22.66
C PRO A 49 26.29 -20.05 22.50
N GLY A 50 25.31 -20.00 23.41
CA GLY A 50 24.28 -18.97 23.44
C GLY A 50 23.27 -19.02 22.29
N VAL A 51 23.22 -20.13 21.54
CA VAL A 51 22.20 -20.34 20.49
C VAL A 51 20.92 -20.85 21.12
N ASP A 52 19.80 -20.30 20.67
CA ASP A 52 18.44 -20.72 21.00
C ASP A 52 17.61 -20.87 19.72
N TYR A 53 16.48 -21.59 19.80
CA TYR A 53 15.58 -21.80 18.66
C TYR A 53 14.21 -21.20 18.95
N ASP A 54 13.75 -20.37 18.03
CA ASP A 54 12.42 -19.76 18.04
C ASP A 54 11.61 -20.19 16.82
N ALA A 55 10.49 -20.88 17.03
CA ALA A 55 9.60 -21.28 15.96
C ALA A 55 8.91 -20.07 15.33
N PHE A 56 8.76 -20.06 14.00
CA PHE A 56 8.03 -19.01 13.30
C PHE A 56 6.52 -19.06 13.59
N ALA A 57 5.86 -17.91 13.52
CA ALA A 57 4.40 -17.84 13.63
C ALA A 57 3.75 -18.73 12.56
N GLY A 58 2.77 -19.56 12.97
CA GLY A 58 2.12 -20.54 12.10
C GLY A 58 2.89 -21.84 11.88
N SER A 59 4.15 -21.92 12.34
CA SER A 59 4.88 -23.18 12.42
C SER A 59 4.33 -24.08 13.53
N LYS A 60 4.40 -25.38 13.32
CA LYS A 60 4.17 -26.35 14.39
C LYS A 60 5.27 -26.21 15.44
N VAL A 61 4.93 -25.65 16.61
CA VAL A 61 5.89 -25.31 17.67
C VAL A 61 6.69 -26.53 18.16
N THR A 62 6.07 -27.72 18.08
CA THR A 62 6.67 -29.01 18.49
C THR A 62 7.39 -29.71 17.33
N ALA A 63 7.61 -29.04 16.18
CA ALA A 63 8.21 -29.67 15.02
C ALA A 63 9.68 -30.03 15.21
N LEU A 64 10.44 -29.21 15.98
CA LEU A 64 11.86 -29.47 16.25
C LEU A 64 12.02 -30.43 17.44
N ASP A 65 12.82 -31.47 17.23
CA ASP A 65 13.32 -32.40 18.25
C ASP A 65 14.79 -32.70 17.98
N ILE A 66 15.44 -33.40 18.89
CA ILE A 66 16.84 -33.88 18.76
C ILE A 66 16.84 -35.38 18.50
N SER A 67 17.34 -35.77 17.36
CA SER A 67 17.56 -37.19 17.01
C SER A 67 18.85 -37.71 17.61
N PHE A 68 18.79 -38.90 18.24
CA PHE A 68 19.94 -39.67 18.73
C PHE A 68 20.20 -40.93 17.88
N VAL A 69 19.46 -41.09 16.79
CA VAL A 69 19.49 -42.33 15.99
C VAL A 69 19.89 -42.04 14.55
N VAL A 70 19.44 -40.92 14.02
CA VAL A 70 19.76 -40.49 12.66
C VAL A 70 20.68 -39.30 12.74
N THR A 71 22.00 -39.50 12.60
CA THR A 71 23.03 -38.47 12.68
C THR A 71 23.93 -38.52 11.44
N TYR A 72 24.54 -37.42 11.06
CA TYR A 72 25.60 -37.38 10.05
C TYR A 72 26.96 -37.66 10.70
N GLU A 73 27.33 -36.83 11.66
CA GLU A 73 28.49 -37.04 12.53
C GLU A 73 28.02 -37.05 13.99
N GLY A 74 28.92 -37.38 14.93
CA GLY A 74 28.66 -37.31 16.35
C GLY A 74 27.52 -38.23 16.82
N PHE A 75 26.70 -37.70 17.72
CA PHE A 75 25.66 -38.45 18.44
C PHE A 75 24.27 -37.85 18.35
N ARG A 76 24.10 -36.64 17.78
CA ARG A 76 22.83 -35.93 17.70
C ARG A 76 22.69 -35.19 16.37
N SER A 77 21.48 -35.02 15.94
CA SER A 77 21.09 -34.10 14.84
C SER A 77 19.78 -33.39 15.17
N LEU A 78 19.51 -32.28 14.53
CA LEU A 78 18.21 -31.64 14.53
C LEU A 78 17.24 -32.51 13.71
N GLN A 79 16.04 -32.75 14.24
CA GLN A 79 14.97 -33.45 13.55
C GLN A 79 13.74 -32.55 13.47
N PHE A 80 13.27 -32.26 12.26
CA PHE A 80 12.05 -31.51 12.03
C PHE A 80 10.96 -32.43 11.51
N THR A 81 9.85 -32.50 12.23
CA THR A 81 8.64 -33.20 11.80
C THR A 81 7.75 -32.21 11.04
N VAL A 82 7.80 -32.27 9.71
CA VAL A 82 6.93 -31.47 8.84
C VAL A 82 5.50 -31.98 8.97
N PRO A 83 4.52 -31.12 9.31
CA PRO A 83 3.13 -31.55 9.51
C PRO A 83 2.45 -31.95 8.21
N ASN A 84 1.35 -32.72 8.30
CA ASN A 84 0.44 -32.90 7.16
C ASN A 84 -0.31 -31.60 6.87
N PHE A 85 -0.82 -31.46 5.65
CA PHE A 85 -1.73 -30.37 5.33
C PHE A 85 -2.95 -30.37 6.26
N GLY A 86 -3.30 -29.19 6.77
CA GLY A 86 -4.43 -29.02 7.69
C GLY A 86 -4.17 -29.47 9.13
N ASP A 87 -2.90 -29.67 9.52
CA ASP A 87 -2.56 -29.93 10.94
C ASP A 87 -2.94 -28.71 11.80
N PRO A 88 -3.80 -28.88 12.83
CA PRO A 88 -4.26 -27.76 13.67
C PRO A 88 -3.16 -27.13 14.53
N GLU A 89 -2.01 -27.79 14.70
CA GLU A 89 -0.88 -27.27 15.51
C GLU A 89 0.08 -26.39 14.68
N GLY A 90 -0.05 -26.36 13.35
CA GLY A 90 0.78 -25.54 12.46
C GLY A 90 0.80 -26.07 11.04
N SER A 91 0.96 -25.18 10.07
CA SER A 91 0.91 -25.53 8.64
C SER A 91 2.25 -25.97 8.05
N PHE A 92 3.37 -25.75 8.78
CA PHE A 92 4.72 -26.08 8.35
C PHE A 92 5.63 -26.33 9.55
N ALA A 93 6.87 -26.74 9.33
CA ALA A 93 7.93 -26.82 10.33
C ALA A 93 8.99 -25.79 10.01
N GLY A 94 9.35 -24.93 10.96
CA GLY A 94 10.42 -23.95 10.75
C GLY A 94 10.56 -22.93 11.88
N GLY A 95 11.71 -22.28 11.89
CA GLY A 95 12.06 -21.27 12.86
C GLY A 95 13.47 -20.74 12.64
N ALA A 96 13.90 -19.86 13.53
CA ALA A 96 15.21 -19.24 13.52
C ALA A 96 16.06 -19.74 14.71
N PHE A 97 17.33 -20.01 14.45
CA PHE A 97 18.36 -20.23 15.45
C PHE A 97 19.08 -18.90 15.68
N THR A 98 18.90 -18.35 16.87
CA THR A 98 19.36 -17.01 17.20
C THR A 98 20.44 -17.03 18.25
N SER A 99 21.34 -16.05 18.23
CA SER A 99 22.32 -15.86 19.29
C SER A 99 21.80 -14.90 20.35
N GLY A 100 21.99 -15.26 21.63
CA GLY A 100 21.67 -14.38 22.74
C GLY A 100 22.44 -13.05 22.78
N GLY A 101 23.55 -12.95 22.05
CA GLY A 101 24.35 -11.75 21.83
C GLY A 101 24.84 -11.69 20.38
N GLU A 102 25.30 -10.53 19.96
CA GLU A 102 25.84 -10.34 18.59
C GLU A 102 27.13 -11.14 18.40
N ARG A 103 27.32 -11.68 17.19
CA ARG A 103 28.54 -12.36 16.75
C ARG A 103 29.18 -11.61 15.59
N ASP A 104 30.50 -11.60 15.55
CA ASP A 104 31.29 -11.16 14.40
C ASP A 104 31.54 -12.36 13.47
N LEU A 105 30.77 -12.42 12.39
CA LEU A 105 30.84 -13.47 11.39
C LEU A 105 31.58 -13.03 10.10
N THR A 106 32.27 -11.89 10.12
CA THR A 106 32.98 -11.34 8.96
C THR A 106 34.10 -12.24 8.43
N GLY A 107 34.57 -13.22 9.22
CA GLY A 107 35.57 -14.20 8.83
C GLY A 107 35.04 -15.34 7.98
N TYR A 108 33.74 -15.44 7.73
CA TYR A 108 33.13 -16.58 7.06
C TYR A 108 32.40 -16.13 5.81
N ASN A 109 32.44 -16.94 4.74
CA ASN A 109 31.78 -16.63 3.47
C ASN A 109 30.57 -17.51 3.17
N ALA A 110 30.24 -18.46 4.06
CA ALA A 110 29.03 -19.28 3.97
C ALA A 110 28.58 -19.81 5.32
N LEU A 111 27.28 -20.14 5.40
CA LEU A 111 26.75 -21.13 6.31
C LEU A 111 26.74 -22.48 5.61
N GLU A 112 27.21 -23.54 6.30
CA GLU A 112 27.20 -24.93 5.85
C GLU A 112 26.29 -25.75 6.75
N PHE A 113 25.63 -26.76 6.16
CA PHE A 113 24.93 -27.79 6.92
C PHE A 113 24.79 -29.07 6.10
N TRP A 114 24.60 -30.19 6.79
CA TRP A 114 24.23 -31.45 6.18
C TRP A 114 22.76 -31.75 6.43
N ALA A 115 22.07 -32.22 5.39
CA ALA A 115 20.66 -32.53 5.54
C ALA A 115 20.25 -33.77 4.73
N LYS A 116 19.18 -34.42 5.20
CA LYS A 116 18.45 -35.48 4.48
C LYS A 116 16.98 -35.47 4.92
N ALA A 117 16.13 -36.15 4.17
CA ALA A 117 14.73 -36.35 4.55
C ALA A 117 14.33 -37.83 4.58
N SER A 118 13.19 -38.16 5.19
CA SER A 118 12.62 -39.52 5.22
C SER A 118 12.16 -40.01 3.84
N MET A 119 11.94 -39.07 2.90
CA MET A 119 11.56 -39.29 1.52
C MET A 119 12.19 -38.19 0.64
N PRO A 120 12.29 -38.37 -0.69
CA PRO A 120 12.65 -37.24 -1.55
C PRO A 120 11.67 -36.08 -1.34
N ALA A 121 12.18 -34.90 -1.00
CA ALA A 121 11.38 -33.75 -0.60
C ALA A 121 12.07 -32.45 -1.04
N THR A 122 11.46 -31.33 -0.73
CA THR A 122 12.04 -30.00 -0.95
C THR A 122 12.09 -29.26 0.40
N LEU A 123 13.26 -28.82 0.81
CA LEU A 123 13.38 -27.86 1.90
C LEU A 123 12.99 -26.47 1.35
N GLY A 124 11.91 -25.92 1.87
CA GLY A 124 11.35 -24.67 1.34
C GLY A 124 12.31 -23.49 1.46
N LEU A 125 13.00 -23.39 2.61
CA LEU A 125 13.93 -22.30 2.91
C LEU A 125 15.04 -22.77 3.85
N ALA A 126 16.28 -22.32 3.58
CA ALA A 126 17.37 -22.31 4.54
C ALA A 126 18.16 -21.00 4.37
N GLY A 127 18.52 -20.33 5.47
CA GLY A 127 19.13 -19.01 5.39
C GLY A 127 19.80 -18.55 6.67
N ILE A 128 20.25 -17.30 6.63
CA ILE A 128 20.85 -16.56 7.74
C ILE A 128 20.23 -15.16 7.81
N GLY A 129 20.49 -14.43 8.90
CA GLY A 129 20.10 -13.02 9.03
C GLY A 129 18.65 -12.81 9.43
N ASN A 130 18.06 -13.78 10.11
CA ASN A 130 16.74 -13.66 10.74
C ASN A 130 16.88 -13.94 12.24
N ASP A 131 16.72 -12.93 13.07
CA ASP A 131 16.77 -13.05 14.54
C ASP A 131 15.38 -13.09 15.18
N ASN A 132 14.32 -13.25 14.36
CA ASN A 132 12.92 -13.26 14.76
C ASN A 132 12.44 -11.97 15.49
N THR A 133 13.24 -10.91 15.44
CA THR A 133 12.92 -9.58 16.02
C THR A 133 12.91 -8.46 14.98
N GLY A 134 13.48 -8.73 13.78
CA GLY A 134 13.67 -7.75 12.72
C GLY A 134 14.87 -6.81 12.94
N THR A 135 15.76 -7.11 13.88
CA THR A 135 16.99 -6.32 14.09
C THR A 135 18.13 -6.78 13.18
N SER A 136 18.16 -8.04 12.77
CA SER A 136 19.05 -8.54 11.71
C SER A 136 18.51 -8.10 10.35
N ILE A 137 19.31 -7.35 9.60
CA ILE A 137 18.94 -6.79 8.29
C ILE A 137 19.67 -7.43 7.12
N TYR A 138 20.66 -8.24 7.37
CA TYR A 138 21.50 -8.90 6.34
C TYR A 138 21.03 -10.34 6.08
N GLY A 139 19.77 -10.50 5.70
CA GLY A 139 19.21 -11.81 5.33
C GLY A 139 19.81 -12.35 4.03
N ALA A 140 20.12 -13.64 4.02
CA ALA A 140 20.57 -14.38 2.85
C ALA A 140 19.98 -15.79 2.89
N GLN A 141 19.18 -16.15 1.87
CA GLN A 141 18.34 -17.35 1.87
C GLN A 141 18.48 -18.11 0.56
N VAL A 142 18.53 -19.43 0.65
CA VAL A 142 18.33 -20.34 -0.48
C VAL A 142 16.96 -21.00 -0.33
N THR A 143 16.23 -21.14 -1.42
CA THR A 143 14.87 -21.68 -1.41
C THR A 143 14.76 -22.90 -2.29
N ASN A 144 13.78 -23.75 -1.98
CA ASN A 144 13.46 -24.94 -2.76
C ASN A 144 14.64 -25.91 -2.94
N LEU A 145 15.40 -26.13 -1.86
CA LEU A 145 16.52 -27.07 -1.89
C LEU A 145 16.02 -28.51 -1.98
N PRO A 146 16.45 -29.29 -3.00
CA PRO A 146 16.08 -30.69 -3.10
C PRO A 146 16.75 -31.48 -1.96
N LEU A 147 15.93 -32.23 -1.19
CA LEU A 147 16.39 -33.16 -0.18
C LEU A 147 16.26 -34.60 -0.69
N THR A 148 17.28 -35.40 -0.43
CA THR A 148 17.26 -36.85 -0.69
C THR A 148 17.17 -37.65 0.62
N THR A 149 17.11 -38.96 0.51
CA THR A 149 17.11 -39.88 1.68
C THR A 149 18.52 -40.19 2.20
N ILE A 150 19.55 -39.63 1.59
CA ILE A 150 20.95 -39.71 2.02
C ILE A 150 21.44 -38.34 2.45
N TRP A 151 22.42 -38.28 3.34
CA TRP A 151 23.05 -37.05 3.75
C TRP A 151 23.74 -36.38 2.57
N GLU A 152 23.42 -35.11 2.35
CA GLU A 152 24.08 -34.23 1.39
C GLU A 152 24.50 -32.92 2.07
N ARG A 153 25.59 -32.33 1.57
CA ARG A 153 26.09 -31.03 2.01
C ARG A 153 25.35 -29.92 1.29
N TYR A 154 24.94 -28.90 2.05
CA TYR A 154 24.32 -27.69 1.56
C TYR A 154 25.12 -26.48 2.05
N VAL A 155 25.15 -25.42 1.25
CA VAL A 155 25.78 -24.14 1.59
C VAL A 155 24.85 -23.00 1.27
N VAL A 156 24.85 -21.99 2.15
CA VAL A 156 24.22 -20.69 1.93
C VAL A 156 25.35 -19.66 1.81
N PRO A 157 25.74 -19.24 0.61
CA PRO A 157 26.73 -18.20 0.42
C PRO A 157 26.32 -16.87 1.06
N ILE A 158 27.27 -16.18 1.69
CA ILE A 158 27.09 -14.87 2.29
C ILE A 158 27.47 -13.80 1.27
N PRO A 159 26.53 -12.91 0.86
CA PRO A 159 26.78 -11.95 -0.23
C PRO A 159 27.97 -11.01 0.01
N LEU A 160 28.07 -10.43 1.20
CA LEU A 160 29.18 -9.58 1.64
C LEU A 160 29.47 -9.89 3.12
N PRO A 161 30.43 -10.80 3.40
CA PRO A 161 30.78 -11.21 4.76
C PRO A 161 31.11 -10.06 5.71
N GLU A 162 31.73 -9.00 5.21
CA GLU A 162 32.09 -7.81 6.00
C GLU A 162 30.89 -7.06 6.60
N LYS A 163 29.68 -7.35 6.15
CA LYS A 163 28.44 -6.78 6.72
C LYS A 163 28.00 -7.49 8.00
N LEU A 164 28.45 -8.72 8.27
CA LEU A 164 28.02 -9.54 9.40
C LEU A 164 28.86 -9.32 10.67
N ALA A 165 29.24 -8.08 10.97
CA ALA A 165 30.06 -7.76 12.16
C ALA A 165 29.28 -7.86 13.49
N MET A 166 27.95 -7.81 13.45
CA MET A 166 27.06 -7.83 14.63
C MET A 166 25.79 -8.61 14.30
N GLU A 167 25.92 -9.92 14.02
CA GLU A 167 24.78 -10.75 13.59
C GLU A 167 24.25 -11.61 14.74
N ARG A 168 22.93 -11.75 14.82
CA ARG A 168 22.22 -12.57 15.79
C ARG A 168 21.40 -13.68 15.14
N GLY A 169 20.95 -13.50 13.89
CA GLY A 169 20.20 -14.48 13.12
C GLY A 169 21.15 -15.48 12.45
N LEU A 170 21.41 -16.60 13.09
CA LEU A 170 22.49 -17.51 12.69
C LEU A 170 22.07 -18.50 11.62
N PHE A 171 20.89 -19.10 11.78
CA PHE A 171 20.33 -20.06 10.84
C PHE A 171 18.82 -20.01 10.89
N GLU A 172 18.19 -20.09 9.76
CA GLU A 172 16.75 -20.24 9.65
C GLU A 172 16.41 -21.36 8.67
N VAL A 173 15.29 -22.03 8.95
CA VAL A 173 14.81 -23.14 8.14
C VAL A 173 13.29 -23.17 8.17
N ALA A 174 12.67 -23.48 7.01
CA ALA A 174 11.24 -23.70 6.93
C ALA A 174 10.89 -24.70 5.83
N SER A 175 9.92 -25.58 6.09
CA SER A 175 9.41 -26.54 5.10
C SER A 175 7.97 -26.91 5.37
N GLY A 176 7.14 -26.86 4.32
CA GLY A 176 5.76 -27.31 4.35
C GLY A 176 5.58 -28.75 3.87
N PRO A 177 4.35 -29.31 3.96
CA PRO A 177 4.05 -30.66 3.49
C PRO A 177 4.29 -30.82 1.98
N MET A 178 4.63 -32.04 1.58
CA MET A 178 4.76 -32.44 0.18
C MET A 178 3.51 -33.21 -0.24
N GLU A 179 2.80 -32.73 -1.27
CA GLU A 179 1.56 -33.37 -1.74
C GLU A 179 0.58 -33.69 -0.59
N GLU A 180 0.41 -32.71 0.32
CA GLU A 180 -0.42 -32.79 1.54
C GLU A 180 0.13 -33.70 2.67
N LEU A 181 1.25 -34.39 2.45
CA LEU A 181 1.86 -35.30 3.42
C LEU A 181 3.04 -34.68 4.16
N GLY A 182 3.07 -34.90 5.47
CA GLY A 182 4.22 -34.58 6.30
C GLY A 182 5.35 -35.59 6.13
N TYR A 183 6.54 -35.21 6.55
CA TYR A 183 7.75 -36.04 6.51
C TYR A 183 8.78 -35.56 7.52
N GLU A 184 9.86 -36.31 7.71
CA GLU A 184 10.95 -35.96 8.60
C GLU A 184 12.12 -35.36 7.81
N ILE A 185 12.73 -34.30 8.36
CA ILE A 185 14.00 -33.72 7.92
C ILE A 185 14.99 -33.86 9.06
N TRP A 186 16.22 -34.31 8.75
CA TRP A 186 17.35 -34.28 9.67
C TRP A 186 18.38 -33.31 9.14
N ILE A 187 18.87 -32.43 10.05
CA ILE A 187 19.89 -31.43 9.76
C ILE A 187 21.00 -31.58 10.80
N ASP A 188 22.24 -31.52 10.36
CA ASP A 188 23.43 -31.75 11.18
C ASP A 188 24.58 -30.85 10.73
N GLU A 189 25.59 -30.68 11.60
CA GLU A 189 26.82 -29.91 11.30
C GLU A 189 26.53 -28.49 10.76
N VAL A 190 25.66 -27.75 11.45
CA VAL A 190 25.28 -26.38 11.07
C VAL A 190 26.32 -25.40 11.60
N GLN A 191 27.11 -24.80 10.71
CA GLN A 191 28.20 -23.88 11.10
C GLN A 191 28.57 -22.90 10.02
N PHE A 192 29.14 -21.77 10.41
CA PHE A 192 29.76 -20.83 9.48
C PHE A 192 31.13 -21.33 9.05
N VAL A 193 31.43 -21.23 7.74
CA VAL A 193 32.67 -21.73 7.16
C VAL A 193 33.31 -20.72 6.20
N ASN A 194 34.59 -20.90 5.93
CA ASN A 194 35.26 -20.23 4.83
C ASN A 194 35.46 -21.24 3.69
N ASP A 195 34.52 -21.30 2.77
CA ASP A 195 34.49 -22.25 1.66
C ASP A 195 35.15 -21.62 0.40
N PRO A 196 36.32 -22.11 -0.02
CA PRO A 196 37.01 -21.59 -1.18
C PRO A 196 36.38 -21.95 -2.51
N THR A 197 35.36 -22.83 -2.53
CA THR A 197 34.62 -23.19 -3.76
C THR A 197 33.62 -22.15 -4.16
N ILE A 198 33.22 -21.25 -3.22
CA ILE A 198 32.28 -20.16 -3.48
C ILE A 198 32.97 -19.06 -4.25
N THR A 199 32.61 -18.92 -5.51
CA THR A 199 33.28 -18.04 -6.46
C THR A 199 32.24 -17.40 -7.41
N ASN A 200 32.71 -16.43 -8.23
CA ASN A 200 31.98 -15.87 -9.34
C ASN A 200 30.59 -15.28 -8.95
N PRO A 201 30.52 -14.30 -8.03
CA PRO A 201 29.25 -13.67 -7.65
C PRO A 201 28.61 -12.95 -8.84
N ARG A 202 27.36 -13.29 -9.13
CA ARG A 202 26.51 -12.69 -10.16
C ARG A 202 25.28 -12.08 -9.49
N PRO A 203 25.39 -10.83 -8.99
CA PRO A 203 24.25 -10.14 -8.39
C PRO A 203 23.24 -9.72 -9.46
N ALA A 204 21.98 -9.71 -9.11
CA ALA A 204 20.90 -9.21 -9.95
C ALA A 204 19.79 -8.57 -9.11
N ILE A 205 19.07 -7.64 -9.73
CA ILE A 205 17.81 -7.08 -9.26
C ILE A 205 16.75 -7.28 -10.34
N ARG A 206 15.47 -7.26 -9.95
CA ARG A 206 14.38 -7.35 -10.95
C ARG A 206 14.37 -6.09 -11.82
N SER A 207 14.38 -6.27 -13.15
CA SER A 207 14.13 -5.16 -14.06
C SER A 207 12.66 -4.76 -14.03
N GLN A 208 12.41 -3.46 -13.86
CA GLN A 208 11.08 -2.87 -13.78
C GLN A 208 11.06 -1.52 -14.51
N ASP A 209 9.97 -1.25 -15.22
CA ASP A 209 9.64 0.08 -15.74
C ASP A 209 8.39 0.56 -14.99
N VAL A 210 8.54 1.62 -14.21
CA VAL A 210 7.50 2.17 -13.35
C VAL A 210 7.18 3.58 -13.78
N SER A 211 5.92 3.82 -14.11
CA SER A 211 5.39 5.18 -14.31
C SER A 211 4.61 5.59 -13.07
N THR A 212 4.93 6.75 -12.52
CA THR A 212 4.33 7.21 -11.26
C THR A 212 4.36 8.73 -11.13
N THR A 213 3.91 9.25 -10.01
CA THR A 213 3.89 10.70 -9.71
C THR A 213 4.94 11.09 -8.70
N VAL A 214 5.30 12.38 -8.70
CA VAL A 214 6.18 12.95 -7.67
C VAL A 214 5.57 12.74 -6.29
N GLY A 215 6.39 12.32 -5.32
CA GLY A 215 5.99 11.98 -3.96
C GLY A 215 5.75 10.48 -3.73
N ALA A 216 5.60 9.68 -4.77
CA ALA A 216 5.43 8.23 -4.64
C ALA A 216 6.72 7.50 -4.23
N THR A 217 6.56 6.31 -3.68
CA THR A 217 7.64 5.38 -3.37
C THR A 217 7.56 4.12 -4.23
N VAL A 218 8.71 3.56 -4.60
CA VAL A 218 8.85 2.32 -5.37
C VAL A 218 9.94 1.48 -4.72
N ASN A 219 9.77 0.16 -4.66
CA ASN A 219 10.80 -0.72 -4.08
C ASN A 219 11.62 -1.41 -5.16
N VAL A 220 12.91 -1.58 -4.89
CA VAL A 220 13.77 -2.49 -5.65
C VAL A 220 13.49 -3.91 -5.18
N ASP A 221 12.96 -4.74 -6.07
CA ASP A 221 12.61 -6.13 -5.79
C ASP A 221 13.61 -7.12 -6.40
N GLY A 222 13.53 -8.39 -5.93
CA GLY A 222 14.23 -9.52 -6.53
C GLY A 222 15.74 -9.42 -6.44
N THR A 223 16.25 -8.87 -5.34
CA THR A 223 17.68 -8.85 -5.04
C THR A 223 18.20 -10.26 -4.79
N VAL A 224 19.05 -10.75 -5.69
CA VAL A 224 19.62 -12.10 -5.64
C VAL A 224 21.12 -12.08 -5.98
N VAL A 225 21.82 -13.09 -5.52
CA VAL A 225 23.22 -13.32 -5.95
C VAL A 225 23.39 -14.81 -6.29
N THR A 226 23.85 -15.11 -7.50
CA THR A 226 24.17 -16.48 -7.90
C THR A 226 25.66 -16.69 -7.81
N TYR A 227 26.08 -17.80 -7.21
CA TYR A 227 27.48 -18.22 -7.03
C TYR A 227 27.74 -19.56 -7.69
N ASP A 228 28.98 -19.80 -8.03
CA ASP A 228 29.49 -21.16 -8.26
C ASP A 228 29.98 -21.69 -6.90
N ALA A 229 29.44 -22.84 -6.45
CA ALA A 229 29.81 -23.52 -5.21
C ALA A 229 29.80 -25.04 -5.42
N ASP A 230 30.91 -25.72 -5.13
CA ASP A 230 31.09 -27.19 -5.34
C ASP A 230 30.71 -27.66 -6.76
N GLY A 231 30.97 -26.83 -7.79
CA GLY A 231 30.64 -27.14 -9.18
C GLY A 231 29.14 -27.05 -9.51
N ARG A 232 28.32 -26.48 -8.65
CA ARG A 232 26.90 -26.18 -8.84
C ARG A 232 26.66 -24.67 -8.77
N GLU A 233 25.60 -24.20 -9.37
CA GLU A 233 25.11 -22.85 -9.15
C GLU A 233 24.22 -22.81 -7.91
N VAL A 234 24.47 -21.85 -7.02
CA VAL A 234 23.67 -21.57 -5.84
C VAL A 234 23.19 -20.14 -5.91
N THR A 235 21.87 -19.93 -5.95
CA THR A 235 21.25 -18.60 -5.94
C THR A 235 20.74 -18.30 -4.55
N VAL A 236 21.18 -17.17 -4.02
CA VAL A 236 20.78 -16.64 -2.72
C VAL A 236 19.84 -15.47 -2.94
N GLN A 237 18.67 -15.50 -2.33
CA GLN A 237 17.86 -14.31 -2.13
C GLN A 237 18.54 -13.48 -1.04
N ALA A 238 18.95 -12.28 -1.40
CA ALA A 238 19.78 -11.44 -0.53
C ALA A 238 19.01 -10.18 -0.14
N SER A 239 19.10 -9.80 1.12
CA SER A 239 18.54 -8.53 1.57
C SER A 239 19.07 -7.36 0.75
N PRO A 240 18.25 -6.35 0.40
CA PRO A 240 18.72 -5.13 -0.27
C PRO A 240 19.91 -4.45 0.42
N TYR A 241 20.02 -4.55 1.73
CA TYR A 241 21.12 -3.96 2.52
C TYR A 241 22.53 -4.49 2.17
N TYR A 242 22.63 -5.59 1.44
CA TYR A 242 23.90 -6.04 0.86
C TYR A 242 24.32 -5.22 -0.35
N PHE A 243 23.37 -4.55 -1.01
CA PHE A 243 23.62 -3.82 -2.25
C PHE A 243 23.92 -2.34 -1.98
N THR A 244 24.61 -1.74 -2.92
CA THR A 244 24.72 -0.28 -3.01
C THR A 244 23.94 0.16 -4.22
N PHE A 245 22.94 0.98 -4.01
CA PHE A 245 22.08 1.49 -5.06
C PHE A 245 22.54 2.86 -5.56
N GLY A 246 22.29 3.14 -6.82
CA GLY A 246 22.56 4.44 -7.42
C GLY A 246 21.48 4.83 -8.41
N SER A 247 21.07 6.09 -8.37
CA SER A 247 20.14 6.69 -9.33
C SER A 247 20.91 7.47 -10.40
N SER A 248 20.48 7.36 -11.66
CA SER A 248 21.05 8.15 -12.77
C SER A 248 20.69 9.64 -12.68
N ASP A 249 19.60 9.98 -11.98
CA ASP A 249 19.16 11.36 -11.72
C ASP A 249 18.49 11.44 -10.33
N ALA A 250 19.26 11.91 -9.35
CA ALA A 250 18.77 12.11 -7.99
C ALA A 250 17.77 13.30 -7.86
N GLY A 251 17.65 14.13 -8.89
CA GLY A 251 16.61 15.16 -8.96
C GLY A 251 15.24 14.61 -9.38
N VAL A 252 15.20 13.39 -9.93
CA VAL A 252 13.97 12.68 -10.27
C VAL A 252 13.64 11.61 -9.24
N ALA A 253 14.61 10.75 -8.88
CA ALA A 253 14.41 9.68 -7.92
C ALA A 253 15.66 9.48 -7.06
N THR A 254 15.49 9.36 -5.75
CA THR A 254 16.53 8.95 -4.80
C THR A 254 16.27 7.53 -4.35
N VAL A 255 17.32 6.81 -3.89
CA VAL A 255 17.18 5.44 -3.42
C VAL A 255 17.90 5.28 -2.08
N ALA A 256 17.24 4.63 -1.13
CA ALA A 256 17.77 4.34 0.21
C ALA A 256 18.50 2.98 0.24
N GLU A 257 19.19 2.69 1.35
CA GLU A 257 19.95 1.44 1.52
C GLU A 257 19.06 0.19 1.55
N ASP A 258 17.81 0.32 1.94
CA ASP A 258 16.81 -0.76 1.93
C ASP A 258 16.19 -1.02 0.55
N GLY A 259 16.61 -0.26 -0.48
CA GLY A 259 16.08 -0.35 -1.83
C GLY A 259 14.82 0.48 -2.06
N THR A 260 14.36 1.27 -1.08
CA THR A 260 13.24 2.18 -1.26
C THR A 260 13.63 3.34 -2.16
N ILE A 261 12.96 3.50 -3.28
CA ILE A 261 13.11 4.61 -4.23
C ILE A 261 12.04 5.65 -3.90
N THR A 262 12.47 6.88 -3.64
CA THR A 262 11.57 8.03 -3.45
C THR A 262 11.60 8.91 -4.69
N VAL A 263 10.45 9.18 -5.27
CA VAL A 263 10.29 10.03 -6.46
C VAL A 263 10.19 11.49 -5.99
N VAL A 264 11.20 12.30 -6.36
CA VAL A 264 11.34 13.67 -5.85
C VAL A 264 11.11 14.76 -6.90
N GLY A 265 11.06 14.40 -8.18
CA GLY A 265 10.84 15.34 -9.27
C GLY A 265 10.41 14.63 -10.56
N THR A 266 9.94 15.41 -11.53
CA THR A 266 9.49 14.89 -12.83
C THR A 266 10.66 14.50 -13.73
N GLY A 267 10.46 13.54 -14.61
CA GLY A 267 11.46 13.05 -15.55
C GLY A 267 11.63 11.54 -15.53
N THR A 268 12.77 11.05 -16.01
CA THR A 268 13.09 9.63 -15.98
C THR A 268 14.43 9.40 -15.28
N ALA A 269 14.45 8.50 -14.31
CA ALA A 269 15.66 8.05 -13.64
C ALA A 269 15.76 6.53 -13.70
N THR A 270 17.00 6.03 -13.82
CA THR A 270 17.29 4.59 -13.76
C THR A 270 18.05 4.30 -12.48
N VAL A 271 17.52 3.42 -11.65
CA VAL A 271 18.16 2.91 -10.44
C VAL A 271 18.85 1.60 -10.75
N THR A 272 20.14 1.53 -10.42
CA THR A 272 21.00 0.35 -10.59
C THR A 272 21.59 -0.05 -9.24
N ALA A 273 22.12 -1.27 -9.15
CA ALA A 273 22.71 -1.81 -7.94
C ALA A 273 24.12 -2.37 -8.18
N THR A 274 24.92 -2.42 -7.12
CA THR A 274 26.20 -3.15 -7.09
C THR A 274 26.30 -3.98 -5.81
N LEU A 275 26.95 -5.13 -5.90
CA LEU A 275 27.36 -5.93 -4.74
C LEU A 275 28.88 -5.75 -4.57
N GLY A 276 29.32 -4.97 -3.58
CA GLY A 276 30.70 -4.54 -3.51
C GLY A 276 31.14 -3.84 -4.80
N SER A 277 32.07 -4.43 -5.55
CA SER A 277 32.56 -3.90 -6.83
C SER A 277 31.89 -4.52 -8.07
N VAL A 278 30.98 -5.49 -7.90
CA VAL A 278 30.33 -6.20 -9.01
C VAL A 278 29.00 -5.53 -9.31
N ALA A 279 28.80 -5.10 -10.56
CA ALA A 279 27.52 -4.55 -10.99
C ALA A 279 26.45 -5.65 -11.00
N ALA A 280 25.26 -5.34 -10.51
CA ALA A 280 24.11 -6.22 -10.61
C ALA A 280 23.47 -6.12 -11.99
N ASP A 281 22.99 -7.24 -12.51
CA ASP A 281 22.11 -7.26 -13.67
C ASP A 281 20.73 -6.71 -13.28
N GLY A 282 20.04 -6.07 -14.26
CA GLY A 282 18.73 -5.46 -14.06
C GLY A 282 18.81 -4.01 -13.61
N ALA A 283 17.68 -3.33 -13.69
CA ALA A 283 17.51 -1.93 -13.28
C ALA A 283 16.03 -1.61 -13.05
N VAL A 284 15.76 -0.60 -12.24
CA VAL A 284 14.43 0.00 -12.10
C VAL A 284 14.42 1.34 -12.82
N THR A 285 13.64 1.46 -13.90
CA THR A 285 13.42 2.73 -14.60
C THR A 285 12.15 3.38 -14.07
N VAL A 286 12.29 4.55 -13.46
CA VAL A 286 11.17 5.35 -12.96
C VAL A 286 10.92 6.50 -13.92
N THR A 287 9.70 6.58 -14.46
CA THR A 287 9.20 7.75 -15.21
C THR A 287 8.19 8.48 -14.34
N ALA A 288 8.57 9.69 -13.92
CA ALA A 288 7.81 10.48 -12.98
C ALA A 288 7.14 11.68 -13.65
N VAL A 289 5.87 11.90 -13.32
CA VAL A 289 5.08 13.06 -13.76
C VAL A 289 4.54 13.82 -12.54
N GLU A 290 4.06 15.05 -12.74
CA GLU A 290 3.34 15.75 -11.67
C GLU A 290 2.03 15.00 -11.34
N GLY A 291 1.70 14.95 -10.05
CA GLY A 291 0.39 14.51 -9.59
C GLY A 291 -0.70 15.56 -9.80
N PRO A 292 -1.91 15.37 -9.25
CA PRO A 292 -2.99 16.35 -9.35
C PRO A 292 -2.57 17.68 -8.72
N SER A 293 -2.77 18.78 -9.46
CA SER A 293 -2.42 20.14 -9.03
C SER A 293 -3.47 20.80 -8.14
N GLY A 294 -4.62 20.17 -7.96
CA GLY A 294 -5.74 20.62 -7.12
C GLY A 294 -6.57 19.43 -6.64
N ALA A 295 -7.34 19.65 -5.59
CA ALA A 295 -8.26 18.66 -5.04
C ALA A 295 -9.28 18.17 -6.07
N ALA A 296 -9.87 17.00 -5.82
CA ALA A 296 -11.05 16.53 -6.53
C ALA A 296 -12.21 17.53 -6.39
N PRO A 297 -13.16 17.57 -7.33
CA PRO A 297 -14.34 18.43 -7.24
C PRO A 297 -15.11 18.15 -5.93
N THR A 298 -15.47 19.21 -5.21
CA THR A 298 -16.26 19.03 -3.99
C THR A 298 -17.66 18.52 -4.34
N PRO A 299 -18.13 17.40 -3.80
CA PRO A 299 -19.48 16.90 -4.03
C PRO A 299 -20.54 17.88 -3.57
N THR A 300 -21.65 17.94 -4.31
CA THR A 300 -22.76 18.88 -4.03
C THR A 300 -24.09 18.19 -3.72
N ARG A 301 -24.14 16.86 -3.73
CA ARG A 301 -25.35 16.08 -3.41
C ARG A 301 -25.73 16.28 -1.95
N PRO A 302 -27.04 16.34 -1.59
CA PRO A 302 -27.47 16.37 -0.21
C PRO A 302 -26.96 15.16 0.58
N ALA A 303 -26.54 15.36 1.83
CA ALA A 303 -25.95 14.28 2.64
C ALA A 303 -26.93 13.14 2.92
N GLU A 304 -28.23 13.43 2.94
CA GLU A 304 -29.31 12.44 3.10
C GLU A 304 -29.45 11.48 1.92
N ASP A 305 -28.94 11.85 0.76
CA ASP A 305 -28.99 11.06 -0.48
C ASP A 305 -27.71 10.27 -0.73
N VAL A 306 -26.78 10.26 0.23
CA VAL A 306 -25.44 9.70 0.07
C VAL A 306 -25.10 8.70 1.16
N ILE A 307 -24.51 7.56 0.75
CA ILE A 307 -23.77 6.64 1.64
C ILE A 307 -22.30 6.73 1.22
N SER A 308 -21.47 7.39 2.02
CA SER A 308 -20.08 7.69 1.68
C SER A 308 -19.13 6.67 2.28
N LEU A 309 -18.23 6.12 1.44
CA LEU A 309 -17.06 5.35 1.85
C LEU A 309 -15.87 6.25 2.15
N PHE A 310 -15.67 7.28 1.31
CA PHE A 310 -14.57 8.24 1.46
C PHE A 310 -14.90 9.58 0.81
N SER A 311 -14.98 10.62 1.58
CA SER A 311 -15.09 12.01 1.13
C SER A 311 -14.91 12.96 2.30
N ASN A 312 -14.31 14.12 2.07
CA ASN A 312 -14.28 15.21 3.06
C ASN A 312 -15.63 15.94 3.18
N ALA A 313 -16.55 15.76 2.22
CA ALA A 313 -17.85 16.42 2.19
C ALA A 313 -18.91 15.71 3.02
N TYR A 314 -18.74 14.43 3.32
CA TYR A 314 -19.75 13.59 3.95
C TYR A 314 -19.24 12.87 5.19
N MET A 315 -20.16 12.31 5.98
CA MET A 315 -19.82 11.36 7.03
C MET A 315 -19.61 9.99 6.38
N ASN A 316 -18.39 9.48 6.49
CA ASN A 316 -18.02 8.19 5.90
C ASN A 316 -18.46 7.03 6.80
N VAL A 317 -18.94 5.93 6.19
CA VAL A 317 -19.06 4.62 6.87
C VAL A 317 -17.67 4.06 7.14
N PHE A 318 -17.60 3.10 8.05
CA PHE A 318 -16.33 2.47 8.38
C PHE A 318 -15.88 1.54 7.24
N VAL A 319 -14.65 1.71 6.79
CA VAL A 319 -13.97 0.83 5.82
C VAL A 319 -12.86 0.09 6.54
N ASP A 320 -12.92 -1.24 6.54
CA ASP A 320 -11.97 -2.11 7.24
C ASP A 320 -10.54 -1.92 6.69
N ARG A 321 -10.41 -1.86 5.36
CA ARG A 321 -9.13 -1.62 4.67
C ARG A 321 -9.35 -1.09 3.25
N TRP A 322 -8.37 -0.33 2.76
CA TRP A 322 -8.34 0.23 1.40
C TRP A 322 -7.50 -0.58 0.41
N ALA A 323 -6.76 -1.56 0.88
CA ALA A 323 -6.08 -2.60 0.11
C ALA A 323 -5.93 -3.84 1.00
N ALA A 324 -6.13 -5.03 0.46
CA ALA A 324 -5.95 -6.28 1.20
C ALA A 324 -4.46 -6.70 1.22
N ASP A 325 -4.07 -7.53 2.19
CA ASP A 325 -2.66 -7.96 2.36
C ASP A 325 -2.10 -8.76 1.16
N PHE A 326 -2.98 -9.30 0.33
CA PHE A 326 -2.62 -10.05 -0.89
C PHE A 326 -2.65 -9.21 -2.17
N ASP A 327 -3.05 -7.93 -2.08
CA ASP A 327 -3.08 -7.04 -3.24
C ASP A 327 -1.66 -6.65 -3.66
N PRO A 328 -1.40 -6.48 -4.97
CA PRO A 328 -0.15 -5.90 -5.42
C PRO A 328 -0.06 -4.39 -5.16
N ALA A 329 -1.21 -3.74 -4.95
CA ALA A 329 -1.31 -2.30 -4.74
C ALA A 329 -0.84 -1.89 -3.34
N THR A 330 -0.20 -0.73 -3.28
CA THR A 330 0.04 0.00 -2.03
C THR A 330 -0.89 1.21 -2.00
N VAL A 331 -1.53 1.48 -0.86
CA VAL A 331 -2.38 2.66 -0.66
C VAL A 331 -1.81 3.56 0.42
N GLU A 332 -1.77 4.86 0.16
CA GLU A 332 -1.35 5.89 1.09
C GLU A 332 -2.41 7.00 1.17
N ASP A 333 -2.57 7.57 2.37
CA ASP A 333 -3.38 8.77 2.57
C ASP A 333 -2.51 10.01 2.29
N VAL A 334 -2.89 10.78 1.29
CA VAL A 334 -2.23 12.03 0.92
C VAL A 334 -3.21 13.19 0.98
N VAL A 335 -2.70 14.42 1.04
CA VAL A 335 -3.54 15.63 1.04
C VAL A 335 -3.23 16.42 -0.21
N ILE A 336 -4.24 16.65 -1.05
CA ILE A 336 -4.16 17.43 -2.27
C ILE A 336 -4.99 18.69 -2.10
N ASP A 337 -4.33 19.86 -2.07
CA ASP A 337 -4.97 21.17 -1.91
C ASP A 337 -5.99 21.22 -0.74
N GLY A 338 -5.67 20.52 0.36
CA GLY A 338 -6.48 20.46 1.57
C GLY A 338 -7.56 19.37 1.61
N SER A 339 -7.73 18.56 0.55
CA SER A 339 -8.60 17.37 0.52
C SER A 339 -7.80 16.10 0.79
N ASP A 340 -8.33 15.24 1.66
CA ASP A 340 -7.81 13.91 1.87
C ASP A 340 -8.06 13.06 0.61
N THR A 341 -7.05 12.34 0.15
CA THR A 341 -7.08 11.59 -1.10
C THR A 341 -6.35 10.26 -0.90
N LYS A 342 -6.83 9.19 -1.50
CA LYS A 342 -6.14 7.89 -1.53
C LYS A 342 -5.21 7.84 -2.74
N LEU A 343 -3.92 7.65 -2.51
CA LEU A 343 -2.92 7.39 -3.54
C LEU A 343 -2.66 5.88 -3.62
N TYR A 344 -2.99 5.28 -4.73
CA TYR A 344 -2.64 3.90 -5.05
C TYR A 344 -1.42 3.86 -5.95
N THR A 345 -0.42 3.06 -5.58
CA THR A 345 0.75 2.74 -6.39
C THR A 345 0.82 1.25 -6.66
N ASN A 346 1.48 0.84 -7.74
CA ASN A 346 1.51 -0.54 -8.20
C ASN A 346 0.11 -1.17 -8.37
N LEU A 347 -0.87 -0.39 -8.83
CA LEU A 347 -2.25 -0.81 -8.96
C LEU A 347 -2.40 -1.86 -10.07
N GLY A 348 -2.22 -3.15 -9.76
CA GLY A 348 -2.77 -4.23 -10.57
C GLY A 348 -4.24 -4.42 -10.23
N PHE A 349 -4.52 -4.53 -8.95
CA PHE A 349 -5.85 -4.43 -8.34
C PHE A 349 -5.71 -4.05 -6.86
N ALA A 350 -6.77 -3.49 -6.29
CA ALA A 350 -6.91 -3.26 -4.85
C ALA A 350 -8.34 -3.61 -4.41
N VAL A 351 -8.43 -4.36 -3.32
CA VAL A 351 -9.70 -4.75 -2.69
C VAL A 351 -9.94 -3.85 -1.49
N VAL A 352 -10.94 -2.98 -1.61
CA VAL A 352 -11.46 -2.16 -0.51
C VAL A 352 -12.52 -2.98 0.21
N GLU A 353 -12.33 -3.24 1.49
CA GLU A 353 -13.24 -4.06 2.28
C GLU A 353 -13.97 -3.23 3.33
N PHE A 354 -15.28 -3.40 3.40
CA PHE A 354 -16.18 -2.85 4.41
C PHE A 354 -17.12 -3.94 4.93
N THR A 355 -16.52 -5.10 5.20
CA THR A 355 -17.21 -6.32 5.64
C THR A 355 -17.77 -6.21 7.05
N SER A 356 -17.13 -5.38 7.92
CA SER A 356 -17.62 -5.11 9.28
C SER A 356 -18.85 -4.20 9.30
N GLU A 357 -19.06 -3.38 8.26
CA GLU A 357 -20.18 -2.47 8.11
C GLU A 357 -20.67 -2.51 6.65
N GLN A 358 -21.36 -3.62 6.29
CA GLN A 358 -21.88 -3.84 4.96
C GLN A 358 -22.95 -2.80 4.61
N ILE A 359 -23.00 -2.42 3.34
CA ILE A 359 -23.87 -1.35 2.86
C ILE A 359 -25.13 -1.93 2.22
N ASP A 360 -26.30 -1.51 2.70
CA ASP A 360 -27.57 -1.66 1.98
C ASP A 360 -27.73 -0.52 0.97
N ALA A 361 -27.37 -0.79 -0.29
CA ALA A 361 -27.51 0.12 -1.40
C ALA A 361 -28.78 -0.12 -2.25
N THR A 362 -29.80 -0.78 -1.70
CA THR A 362 -31.05 -1.09 -2.44
C THR A 362 -31.82 0.17 -2.84
N ALA A 363 -31.72 1.24 -2.04
CA ALA A 363 -32.32 2.54 -2.33
C ALA A 363 -31.43 3.43 -3.21
N MET A 364 -30.18 3.08 -3.41
CA MET A 364 -29.23 3.87 -4.20
C MET A 364 -29.42 3.62 -5.70
N THR A 365 -29.21 4.67 -6.50
CA THR A 365 -29.35 4.63 -7.96
C THR A 365 -28.02 4.69 -8.67
N GLY A 366 -27.00 5.31 -8.05
CA GLY A 366 -25.67 5.50 -8.61
C GLY A 366 -24.54 5.21 -7.65
N PHE A 367 -23.35 5.02 -8.23
CA PHE A 367 -22.06 4.95 -7.56
C PHE A 367 -21.17 6.05 -8.12
N HIS A 368 -20.49 6.76 -7.24
CA HIS A 368 -19.60 7.87 -7.58
C HIS A 368 -18.18 7.58 -7.12
N MET A 369 -17.20 7.98 -7.96
CA MET A 369 -15.80 7.99 -7.61
C MET A 369 -15.08 9.06 -8.44
N ASP A 370 -14.27 9.90 -7.80
CA ASP A 370 -13.34 10.77 -8.50
C ASP A 370 -11.99 10.07 -8.64
N VAL A 371 -11.48 10.00 -9.87
CA VAL A 371 -10.21 9.35 -10.18
C VAL A 371 -9.31 10.29 -10.97
N TRP A 372 -8.06 10.41 -10.55
CA TRP A 372 -7.02 11.08 -11.32
C TRP A 372 -5.93 10.07 -11.71
N THR A 373 -5.54 10.10 -12.98
CA THR A 373 -4.44 9.30 -13.51
C THR A 373 -3.64 10.11 -14.53
N PHE A 374 -2.35 9.78 -14.70
CA PHE A 374 -1.53 10.39 -15.74
C PHE A 374 -1.64 9.67 -17.10
N ASP A 375 -2.30 8.56 -17.15
CA ASP A 375 -2.66 7.84 -18.37
C ASP A 375 -4.16 7.52 -18.37
N SER A 376 -4.73 7.32 -19.53
CA SER A 376 -6.16 7.05 -19.76
C SER A 376 -6.43 5.58 -20.06
N SER A 377 -5.56 4.68 -19.65
CA SER A 377 -5.76 3.25 -19.80
C SER A 377 -7.02 2.78 -19.06
N ASP A 378 -7.48 1.57 -19.38
CA ASP A 378 -8.68 1.01 -18.77
C ASP A 378 -8.58 1.01 -17.26
N PHE A 379 -9.55 1.66 -16.60
CA PHE A 379 -9.77 1.63 -15.16
C PHE A 379 -11.06 0.87 -14.90
N LYS A 380 -11.04 -0.04 -13.94
CA LYS A 380 -12.14 -0.94 -13.66
C LYS A 380 -12.62 -0.78 -12.24
N ILE A 381 -13.92 -0.84 -12.08
CA ILE A 381 -14.62 -0.78 -10.79
C ILE A 381 -15.52 -2.02 -10.70
N LYS A 382 -15.30 -2.84 -9.68
CA LYS A 382 -16.14 -3.98 -9.37
C LYS A 382 -16.80 -3.79 -8.02
N LEU A 383 -18.08 -4.04 -7.94
CA LEU A 383 -18.84 -4.11 -6.69
C LEU A 383 -19.21 -5.55 -6.39
N VAL A 384 -19.14 -5.94 -5.10
CA VAL A 384 -19.45 -7.30 -4.63
C VAL A 384 -20.44 -7.21 -3.49
N ASP A 385 -21.58 -7.89 -3.64
CA ASP A 385 -22.60 -8.12 -2.62
C ASP A 385 -22.48 -9.55 -2.09
N PHE A 386 -22.36 -9.71 -0.78
CA PHE A 386 -22.18 -11.00 -0.11
C PHE A 386 -23.47 -11.81 0.05
N GLY A 387 -24.51 -11.44 -0.70
CA GLY A 387 -25.76 -12.19 -0.72
C GLY A 387 -26.58 -12.06 0.58
N PRO A 388 -27.67 -12.83 0.70
CA PRO A 388 -28.55 -12.77 1.85
C PRO A 388 -27.96 -13.22 3.19
N ASP A 389 -26.89 -14.04 3.17
CA ASP A 389 -26.24 -14.49 4.41
C ASP A 389 -25.17 -13.52 4.92
N GLY A 390 -24.73 -12.55 4.08
CA GLY A 390 -23.75 -11.53 4.42
C GLY A 390 -22.33 -12.07 4.60
N GLU A 391 -22.04 -13.29 4.13
CA GLU A 391 -20.73 -13.93 4.19
C GLU A 391 -20.18 -14.20 2.79
N PHE A 392 -18.88 -14.00 2.56
CA PHE A 392 -18.26 -14.29 1.28
C PHE A 392 -18.27 -15.78 0.99
N GLY A 393 -18.81 -16.19 -0.15
CA GLY A 393 -18.86 -17.58 -0.59
C GLY A 393 -20.30 -18.15 -0.57
N GLY A 394 -20.45 -19.46 -0.48
CA GLY A 394 -21.80 -20.08 -0.44
C GLY A 394 -22.53 -20.19 -1.79
N GLY A 395 -22.24 -19.31 -2.73
CA GLY A 395 -22.79 -19.29 -4.09
C GLY A 395 -24.04 -18.43 -4.26
N ASP A 396 -24.30 -17.55 -3.31
CA ASP A 396 -25.38 -16.55 -3.32
C ASP A 396 -24.86 -15.11 -3.45
N ASP A 397 -23.53 -14.91 -3.48
CA ASP A 397 -22.89 -13.65 -3.80
C ASP A 397 -23.23 -13.17 -5.20
N SER A 398 -23.21 -11.87 -5.41
CA SER A 398 -23.30 -11.29 -6.73
C SER A 398 -22.25 -10.19 -6.92
N GLU A 399 -21.69 -10.13 -8.13
CA GLU A 399 -20.67 -9.15 -8.47
C GLU A 399 -20.76 -8.67 -9.91
N HIS A 400 -20.27 -7.47 -10.18
CA HIS A 400 -20.07 -6.99 -11.54
C HIS A 400 -18.93 -5.99 -11.62
N GLU A 401 -18.21 -6.04 -12.74
CA GLU A 401 -17.10 -5.14 -13.06
C GLU A 401 -17.48 -4.26 -14.25
N VAL A 402 -17.34 -2.94 -14.10
CA VAL A 402 -17.45 -1.95 -15.17
C VAL A 402 -16.06 -1.51 -15.59
N THR A 403 -15.82 -1.37 -16.88
CA THR A 403 -14.56 -0.87 -17.44
C THR A 403 -14.77 0.54 -17.96
N LEU A 404 -13.89 1.47 -17.55
CA LEU A 404 -13.92 2.89 -17.89
C LEU A 404 -12.63 3.29 -18.60
N ASN A 405 -12.75 4.08 -19.66
CA ASN A 405 -11.63 4.64 -20.43
C ASN A 405 -12.08 5.94 -21.14
N GLU A 406 -11.24 6.50 -22.00
CA GLU A 406 -11.58 7.73 -22.74
C GLU A 406 -12.84 7.61 -23.63
N GLY A 407 -13.21 6.40 -24.04
CA GLY A 407 -14.35 6.14 -24.92
C GLY A 407 -15.65 5.78 -24.21
N THR A 408 -15.65 5.68 -22.88
CA THR A 408 -16.84 5.33 -22.09
C THR A 408 -17.61 6.58 -21.66
N THR A 409 -18.80 6.34 -21.10
CA THR A 409 -19.59 7.36 -20.40
C THR A 409 -19.93 6.78 -19.03
N PRO A 410 -19.44 7.38 -17.90
CA PRO A 410 -18.50 8.50 -17.85
C PRO A 410 -17.12 8.15 -18.44
N ALA A 411 -16.38 9.16 -18.91
CA ALA A 411 -15.08 8.97 -19.53
C ALA A 411 -13.93 9.20 -18.54
N MET A 412 -12.83 8.46 -18.73
CA MET A 412 -11.56 8.75 -18.06
C MET A 412 -10.85 9.91 -18.77
N THR A 413 -10.15 10.74 -18.00
CA THR A 413 -9.39 11.90 -18.50
C THR A 413 -7.95 11.82 -18.02
N THR A 414 -6.97 11.98 -18.93
CA THR A 414 -5.55 12.00 -18.58
C THR A 414 -5.15 13.33 -17.94
N GLY A 415 -4.45 13.27 -16.79
CA GLY A 415 -3.88 14.46 -16.12
C GLY A 415 -4.91 15.41 -15.52
N ALA A 416 -6.14 14.98 -15.37
CA ALA A 416 -7.23 15.71 -14.72
C ALA A 416 -8.11 14.75 -13.92
N TRP A 417 -8.87 15.28 -12.97
CA TRP A 417 -9.87 14.49 -12.24
C TRP A 417 -10.98 14.04 -13.19
N SER A 418 -11.24 12.75 -13.20
CA SER A 418 -12.38 12.12 -13.88
C SER A 418 -13.48 11.93 -12.86
N VAL A 419 -14.61 12.58 -13.07
CA VAL A 419 -15.81 12.45 -12.24
C VAL A 419 -16.60 11.26 -12.76
N LEU A 420 -16.64 10.17 -12.01
CA LEU A 420 -17.22 8.90 -12.43
C LEU A 420 -18.56 8.68 -11.75
N ASP A 421 -19.63 9.25 -12.32
CA ASP A 421 -21.03 8.96 -11.94
C ASP A 421 -21.51 7.74 -12.73
N ILE A 422 -21.67 6.58 -12.08
CA ILE A 422 -21.99 5.31 -12.72
C ILE A 422 -23.35 4.84 -12.23
N PRO A 423 -24.37 4.71 -13.09
CA PRO A 423 -25.65 4.13 -12.69
C PRO A 423 -25.47 2.71 -12.14
N LEU A 424 -26.08 2.39 -11.00
CA LEU A 424 -26.03 1.03 -10.46
C LEU A 424 -26.70 -0.01 -11.37
N SER A 425 -27.49 0.42 -12.35
CA SER A 425 -28.02 -0.42 -13.42
C SER A 425 -26.96 -0.97 -14.37
N ASP A 426 -25.81 -0.30 -14.47
CA ASP A 426 -24.70 -0.72 -15.34
C ASP A 426 -23.92 -1.88 -14.75
N PHE A 427 -24.03 -2.11 -13.45
CA PHE A 427 -23.53 -3.30 -12.77
C PHE A 427 -24.48 -4.48 -12.94
N VAL A 428 -24.71 -4.91 -14.19
CA VAL A 428 -25.76 -5.85 -14.58
C VAL A 428 -25.67 -7.24 -13.93
N GLY A 429 -24.50 -7.65 -13.45
CA GLY A 429 -24.27 -8.89 -12.72
C GLY A 429 -24.48 -8.76 -11.21
N LEU A 430 -24.58 -7.54 -10.69
CA LEU A 430 -24.81 -7.25 -9.29
C LEU A 430 -26.32 -7.37 -9.00
N THR A 431 -26.78 -8.61 -8.76
CA THR A 431 -28.19 -8.94 -8.59
C THR A 431 -28.73 -8.66 -7.18
N GLY A 432 -27.83 -8.65 -6.17
CA GLY A 432 -28.06 -8.19 -4.80
C GLY A 432 -27.41 -6.83 -4.56
N ARG A 433 -27.95 -6.04 -3.62
CA ARG A 433 -27.35 -4.78 -3.15
C ARG A 433 -27.65 -4.53 -1.68
N THR A 434 -28.05 -5.56 -0.96
CA THR A 434 -28.42 -5.47 0.46
C THR A 434 -27.19 -5.55 1.37
N ASN A 435 -26.16 -6.29 0.91
CA ASN A 435 -24.96 -6.59 1.68
C ASN A 435 -23.70 -6.32 0.84
N LEU A 436 -23.60 -5.12 0.25
CA LEU A 436 -22.38 -4.71 -0.41
C LEU A 436 -21.23 -4.68 0.61
N ALA A 437 -20.16 -5.41 0.35
CA ALA A 437 -19.06 -5.63 1.28
C ALA A 437 -17.68 -5.34 0.70
N GLN A 438 -17.53 -5.32 -0.65
CA GLN A 438 -16.27 -5.03 -1.30
C GLN A 438 -16.46 -4.13 -2.52
N LEU A 439 -15.46 -3.25 -2.68
CA LEU A 439 -15.19 -2.49 -3.90
C LEU A 439 -13.80 -2.89 -4.38
N ILE A 440 -13.69 -3.33 -5.63
CA ILE A 440 -12.38 -3.67 -6.22
C ILE A 440 -12.11 -2.69 -7.34
N ILE A 441 -10.96 -2.04 -7.26
CA ILE A 441 -10.43 -1.21 -8.34
C ILE A 441 -9.25 -1.91 -9.00
N SER A 442 -9.16 -1.83 -10.32
CA SER A 442 -8.07 -2.43 -11.08
C SER A 442 -7.84 -1.68 -12.39
N GLY A 443 -6.69 -1.90 -13.01
CA GLY A 443 -6.41 -1.25 -14.29
C GLY A 443 -4.98 -1.43 -14.74
N ALA A 444 -4.67 -0.88 -15.90
CA ALA A 444 -3.32 -0.87 -16.45
C ALA A 444 -2.47 0.29 -15.91
N SER A 445 -3.11 1.34 -15.35
CA SER A 445 -2.40 2.43 -14.66
C SER A 445 -1.74 1.90 -13.40
N SER A 446 -0.44 2.17 -13.22
CA SER A 446 0.28 1.77 -12.01
C SER A 446 0.01 2.70 -10.82
N THR A 447 -0.41 3.94 -11.08
CA THR A 447 -0.64 4.98 -10.07
C THR A 447 -1.93 5.72 -10.35
N VAL A 448 -2.83 5.74 -9.37
CA VAL A 448 -4.07 6.51 -9.41
C VAL A 448 -4.33 7.21 -8.08
N TYR A 449 -4.92 8.40 -8.14
CA TYR A 449 -5.49 9.09 -7.00
C TYR A 449 -7.00 8.90 -7.02
N VAL A 450 -7.56 8.60 -5.85
CA VAL A 450 -8.99 8.34 -5.67
C VAL A 450 -9.53 9.24 -4.57
N ASP A 451 -10.64 9.89 -4.83
CA ASP A 451 -11.37 10.72 -3.87
C ASP A 451 -12.87 10.55 -4.07
N ASN A 452 -13.67 11.03 -3.15
CA ASN A 452 -15.13 11.10 -3.21
C ASN A 452 -15.81 9.79 -3.62
N VAL A 453 -15.59 8.72 -2.85
CA VAL A 453 -16.15 7.39 -3.11
C VAL A 453 -17.46 7.23 -2.34
N TYR A 454 -18.60 7.16 -3.04
CA TYR A 454 -19.91 7.05 -2.39
C TYR A 454 -21.00 6.45 -3.29
N PHE A 455 -22.02 5.90 -2.66
CA PHE A 455 -23.30 5.57 -3.31
C PHE A 455 -24.25 6.74 -3.15
N TYR A 456 -25.13 6.94 -4.12
CA TYR A 456 -26.09 8.03 -4.06
C TYR A 456 -27.47 7.63 -4.62
N THR A 457 -28.51 8.28 -4.13
CA THR A 457 -29.80 8.35 -4.81
C THR A 457 -29.79 9.59 -5.70
N GLU A 458 -30.09 9.39 -6.98
CA GLU A 458 -30.69 10.51 -7.68
C GLU A 458 -32.09 10.62 -7.11
N ASP A 459 -32.45 11.78 -6.58
CA ASP A 459 -33.86 12.08 -6.31
C ASP A 459 -34.63 11.56 -7.51
N GLY A 460 -35.73 10.80 -7.26
CA GLY A 460 -36.63 10.36 -8.33
C GLY A 460 -37.36 11.53 -9.01
N GLY A 461 -36.71 12.67 -9.05
CA GLY A 461 -36.97 13.75 -9.96
C GLY A 461 -36.25 13.40 -11.27
N GLY A 462 -36.97 13.23 -12.35
CA GLY A 462 -36.42 13.45 -13.68
C GLY A 462 -35.57 14.72 -13.66
N ASP A 463 -34.71 14.90 -14.68
CA ASP A 463 -33.85 16.08 -14.89
C ASP A 463 -34.49 17.31 -14.24
N PRO A 464 -33.71 18.11 -13.46
CA PRO A 464 -34.26 19.24 -12.75
C PRO A 464 -35.13 20.02 -13.71
N THR A 465 -36.44 20.08 -13.40
CA THR A 465 -37.39 20.75 -14.28
C THR A 465 -37.31 22.27 -14.19
N GLU A 466 -36.47 22.76 -13.26
CA GLU A 466 -36.26 24.19 -13.01
C GLU A 466 -34.83 24.43 -12.46
N PRO A 467 -34.25 25.61 -12.73
CA PRO A 467 -32.92 25.97 -12.20
C PRO A 467 -32.98 26.17 -10.67
N ALA A 468 -32.03 25.57 -9.94
CA ALA A 468 -31.93 25.70 -8.47
C ALA A 468 -31.43 27.09 -8.02
N VAL A 469 -30.77 27.84 -8.91
CA VAL A 469 -30.21 29.18 -8.65
C VAL A 469 -30.67 30.17 -9.70
N ALA A 470 -30.82 31.45 -9.31
CA ALA A 470 -31.11 32.54 -10.25
C ALA A 470 -29.98 32.74 -11.26
N ALA A 471 -30.32 33.35 -12.42
CA ALA A 471 -29.33 33.76 -13.40
C ALA A 471 -28.33 34.75 -12.78
N PRO A 472 -27.05 34.76 -13.26
CA PRO A 472 -26.05 35.72 -12.78
C PRO A 472 -26.53 37.18 -12.99
N THR A 473 -26.44 38.02 -11.97
CA THR A 473 -26.79 39.43 -12.09
C THR A 473 -25.84 40.11 -13.10
N PRO A 474 -26.39 40.73 -14.18
CA PRO A 474 -25.57 41.43 -15.15
C PRO A 474 -24.76 42.59 -14.53
N THR A 475 -23.55 42.83 -15.03
CA THR A 475 -22.63 43.85 -14.50
C THR A 475 -22.35 45.00 -15.48
N VAL A 476 -22.90 44.97 -16.71
CA VAL A 476 -22.74 46.05 -17.69
C VAL A 476 -23.49 47.30 -17.22
N PRO A 477 -22.92 48.53 -17.32
CA PRO A 477 -23.64 49.74 -16.92
C PRO A 477 -24.96 49.92 -17.70
N GLU A 478 -26.05 50.31 -17.03
CA GLU A 478 -27.39 50.51 -17.63
C GLU A 478 -27.37 51.44 -18.86
N ALA A 479 -26.45 52.44 -18.88
CA ALA A 479 -26.32 53.38 -19.99
C ALA A 479 -25.80 52.71 -21.29
N ASP A 480 -25.21 51.53 -21.19
CA ASP A 480 -24.64 50.76 -22.31
C ASP A 480 -25.48 49.55 -22.68
N VAL A 481 -26.71 49.44 -22.12
CA VAL A 481 -27.60 48.29 -22.30
C VAL A 481 -28.97 48.72 -22.84
N ILE A 482 -29.51 47.95 -23.77
CA ILE A 482 -30.92 47.94 -24.11
C ILE A 482 -31.49 46.62 -23.61
N SER A 483 -32.18 46.65 -22.49
CA SER A 483 -32.74 45.44 -21.88
C SER A 483 -34.13 45.13 -22.42
N MET A 484 -34.33 43.87 -22.84
CA MET A 484 -35.63 43.34 -23.21
C MET A 484 -36.32 42.65 -22.03
N PHE A 485 -35.50 42.05 -21.12
CA PHE A 485 -35.97 41.34 -19.93
C PHE A 485 -34.84 41.18 -18.94
N SER A 486 -34.92 41.86 -17.77
CA SER A 486 -33.94 41.70 -16.69
C SER A 486 -34.41 42.43 -15.43
N ASN A 487 -34.21 41.81 -14.27
CA ASN A 487 -34.46 42.49 -12.98
C ASN A 487 -33.41 43.56 -12.65
N ALA A 488 -32.27 43.57 -13.37
CA ALA A 488 -31.16 44.50 -13.13
C ALA A 488 -31.28 45.83 -13.90
N TYR A 489 -32.15 45.90 -14.92
CA TYR A 489 -32.26 47.05 -15.86
C TYR A 489 -33.70 47.45 -16.06
N THR A 490 -33.87 48.63 -16.68
CA THR A 490 -35.19 49.06 -17.15
C THR A 490 -35.46 48.49 -18.55
N ASP A 491 -36.46 47.63 -18.67
CA ASP A 491 -36.75 46.94 -19.90
C ASP A 491 -37.49 47.83 -20.90
N VAL A 492 -37.18 47.66 -22.21
CA VAL A 492 -38.02 48.18 -23.30
C VAL A 492 -39.26 47.33 -23.46
N LEU A 493 -40.29 47.90 -24.08
CA LEU A 493 -41.54 47.19 -24.33
C LEU A 493 -41.30 46.03 -25.32
N VAL A 494 -41.60 44.82 -24.91
CA VAL A 494 -41.74 43.63 -25.74
C VAL A 494 -43.21 43.30 -25.85
N ASP A 495 -43.78 43.25 -27.08
CA ASP A 495 -45.21 43.05 -27.32
C ASP A 495 -45.63 41.61 -26.94
N THR A 496 -44.80 40.64 -27.26
CA THR A 496 -45.03 39.23 -26.88
C THR A 496 -43.73 38.46 -26.84
N TRP A 497 -43.66 37.41 -26.03
CA TRP A 497 -42.55 36.48 -25.89
C TRP A 497 -42.76 35.13 -26.58
N SER A 498 -43.98 34.93 -27.13
CA SER A 498 -44.34 33.79 -27.99
C SER A 498 -45.54 34.21 -28.82
N VAL A 499 -45.53 33.89 -30.11
CA VAL A 499 -46.61 34.25 -31.08
C VAL A 499 -47.49 33.03 -31.34
N ASP A 500 -48.73 33.27 -31.83
CA ASP A 500 -49.73 32.20 -32.04
C ASP A 500 -49.27 31.06 -32.97
N PHE A 501 -48.22 31.26 -33.78
CA PHE A 501 -47.79 30.30 -34.78
C PHE A 501 -46.40 29.71 -34.48
N ASP A 502 -45.75 30.10 -33.38
CA ASP A 502 -44.51 29.47 -32.98
C ASP A 502 -44.76 28.11 -32.29
N GLN A 503 -43.72 27.41 -31.92
CA GLN A 503 -43.79 26.09 -31.26
C GLN A 503 -43.14 26.18 -29.92
N ALA A 504 -43.75 26.92 -29.02
CA ALA A 504 -43.34 27.08 -27.63
C ALA A 504 -44.52 27.56 -26.79
N ASP A 505 -44.56 27.14 -25.53
CA ASP A 505 -45.41 27.77 -24.51
C ASP A 505 -44.47 28.57 -23.60
N VAL A 506 -44.86 29.83 -23.23
CA VAL A 506 -44.07 30.69 -22.34
C VAL A 506 -44.82 31.06 -21.09
N GLU A 507 -44.20 30.96 -19.95
CA GLU A 507 -44.72 31.38 -18.64
C GLU A 507 -43.69 32.25 -17.91
N ASP A 508 -44.19 33.22 -17.09
CA ASP A 508 -43.36 33.99 -16.19
C ASP A 508 -43.29 33.25 -14.86
N VAL A 509 -42.06 32.87 -14.48
CA VAL A 509 -41.72 32.18 -13.23
C VAL A 509 -40.70 32.98 -12.45
N GLN A 510 -40.51 32.65 -11.19
CA GLN A 510 -39.44 33.22 -10.36
C GLN A 510 -38.49 32.15 -9.87
N VAL A 511 -37.18 32.34 -10.08
CA VAL A 511 -36.15 31.49 -9.57
C VAL A 511 -35.37 32.27 -8.50
N GLN A 512 -35.52 31.88 -7.23
CA GLN A 512 -34.94 32.57 -6.07
C GLN A 512 -35.24 34.09 -6.03
N GLY A 513 -36.42 34.48 -6.55
CA GLY A 513 -36.87 35.89 -6.55
C GLY A 513 -36.43 36.68 -7.79
N ASP A 514 -35.79 36.05 -8.76
CA ASP A 514 -35.44 36.61 -10.06
C ASP A 514 -36.49 36.19 -11.11
N ASP A 515 -37.04 37.18 -11.85
CA ASP A 515 -38.04 36.93 -12.88
C ASP A 515 -37.39 36.19 -14.05
N THR A 516 -37.99 35.09 -14.50
CA THR A 516 -37.48 34.20 -15.52
C THR A 516 -38.57 33.81 -16.51
N LYS A 517 -38.28 33.71 -17.80
CA LYS A 517 -39.18 33.18 -18.82
C LYS A 517 -38.97 31.66 -18.94
N LEU A 518 -39.98 30.88 -18.53
CA LEU A 518 -40.00 29.42 -18.73
C LEU A 518 -40.62 29.13 -20.13
N TYR A 519 -39.82 28.53 -21.00
CA TYR A 519 -40.30 28.01 -22.29
C TYR A 519 -40.44 26.48 -22.17
N THR A 520 -41.63 25.97 -22.48
CA THR A 520 -41.92 24.54 -22.62
C THR A 520 -42.30 24.20 -24.05
N ASN A 521 -42.17 22.93 -24.44
CA ASN A 521 -42.44 22.47 -25.82
C ASN A 521 -41.67 23.27 -26.87
N LEU A 522 -40.48 23.79 -26.53
CA LEU A 522 -39.69 24.71 -27.34
C LEU A 522 -39.07 24.03 -28.55
N VAL A 523 -39.58 24.36 -29.75
CA VAL A 523 -38.89 24.12 -31.02
C VAL A 523 -38.33 25.43 -31.52
N PHE A 524 -39.13 26.47 -31.53
CA PHE A 524 -38.74 27.87 -31.71
C PHE A 524 -39.78 28.80 -31.06
N ALA A 525 -39.33 29.95 -30.60
CA ALA A 525 -40.16 31.01 -30.06
C ALA A 525 -39.77 32.35 -30.70
N ILE A 526 -40.74 33.22 -30.88
CA ILE A 526 -40.57 34.57 -31.43
C ILE A 526 -40.95 35.59 -30.37
N ALA A 527 -39.99 36.41 -29.96
CA ALA A 527 -40.29 37.62 -29.18
C ALA A 527 -40.42 38.81 -30.12
N GLU A 528 -41.53 39.55 -30.00
CA GLU A 528 -41.81 40.73 -30.87
C GLU A 528 -41.76 42.03 -30.09
N ALA A 529 -41.08 43.02 -30.66
CA ALA A 529 -41.03 44.42 -30.21
C ALA A 529 -41.44 45.36 -31.35
N THR A 530 -42.60 45.09 -31.95
CA THR A 530 -43.09 45.78 -33.14
C THR A 530 -43.73 47.13 -32.84
N THR A 531 -44.35 47.27 -31.65
CA THR A 531 -44.92 48.54 -31.19
C THR A 531 -43.87 49.56 -30.84
N GLN A 532 -42.74 49.13 -30.34
CA GLN A 532 -41.57 49.98 -30.05
C GLN A 532 -40.30 49.32 -30.63
N PRO A 533 -40.00 49.54 -31.92
CA PRO A 533 -38.82 48.95 -32.52
C PRO A 533 -37.54 49.38 -31.81
N ILE A 534 -36.65 48.41 -31.60
CA ILE A 534 -35.36 48.60 -30.92
C ILE A 534 -34.29 49.01 -31.95
N ASP A 535 -33.66 50.18 -31.74
CA ASP A 535 -32.47 50.59 -32.51
C ASP A 535 -31.22 50.07 -31.83
N ALA A 536 -30.69 48.92 -32.28
CA ALA A 536 -29.50 48.31 -31.79
C ALA A 536 -28.24 48.63 -32.60
N THR A 537 -28.25 49.69 -33.47
CA THR A 537 -27.11 50.01 -34.34
C THR A 537 -25.84 50.40 -33.58
N ALA A 538 -25.95 50.83 -32.34
CA ALA A 538 -24.81 51.17 -31.46
C ALA A 538 -24.37 49.99 -30.57
N MET A 539 -25.10 48.89 -30.57
CA MET A 539 -24.76 47.69 -29.74
C MET A 539 -23.78 46.79 -30.48
N THR A 540 -22.87 46.17 -29.77
CA THR A 540 -21.84 45.25 -30.28
C THR A 540 -22.12 43.80 -29.96
N ASP A 541 -22.85 43.55 -28.91
CA ASP A 541 -23.06 42.22 -28.35
C ASP A 541 -24.55 41.99 -28.01
N PHE A 542 -24.97 40.73 -28.08
CA PHE A 542 -26.26 40.26 -27.59
C PHE A 542 -25.99 39.26 -26.45
N HIS A 543 -26.67 39.43 -25.31
CA HIS A 543 -26.52 38.56 -24.14
C HIS A 543 -27.86 37.92 -23.78
N VAL A 544 -27.83 36.66 -23.45
CA VAL A 544 -28.93 35.90 -22.85
C VAL A 544 -28.37 34.80 -21.95
N ASP A 545 -28.89 34.66 -20.74
CA ASP A 545 -28.64 33.51 -19.88
C ASP A 545 -29.69 32.43 -20.18
N ILE A 546 -29.27 31.22 -20.44
CA ILE A 546 -30.12 30.09 -20.75
C ILE A 546 -29.78 28.96 -19.80
N TRP A 547 -30.81 28.37 -19.23
CA TRP A 547 -30.74 27.11 -18.50
C TRP A 547 -31.60 26.08 -19.22
N THR A 548 -31.13 24.83 -19.32
CA THR A 548 -31.88 23.68 -19.83
C THR A 548 -31.58 22.46 -18.97
N ALA A 549 -32.57 21.58 -18.83
CA ALA A 549 -32.44 20.31 -18.15
C ALA A 549 -31.71 19.25 -18.98
N ASP A 550 -31.55 19.44 -20.29
CA ASP A 550 -30.93 18.52 -21.25
C ASP A 550 -29.43 18.82 -21.47
#